data_a1fe2ecb64904a9739ad43b3e21e88e2
#
_entry.id   a1fe2ecb64904a9739ad43b3e21e88e2
#
_cell.length_a   1.000
_cell.length_b   1.000
_cell.length_c   1.000
_cell.angle_alpha   90.00
_cell.angle_beta   90.00
_cell.angle_gamma   90.00
#
_symmetry.space_group_name_H-M   'P 1'
#
loop_
_entity.id
_entity.type
_entity.pdbx_description
1 polymer ?
#
loop_
_entity_poly.entity_id
_entity_poly.type
_entity_poly.pdbx_seq_one_letter_code
_entity_poly.pdbx_strand_id
1 'polypeptide(L)' 'MSGLDKMKARILEEAQQSAAEILEKAQKDSEAALASAREAADVRAAEIEKRAEREAA' A
#
# COMPACT_ATOMS: atom_id res chain seq x y z
N MET A 1 -20.78 -21.10 -28.44
CA MET A 1 -19.81 -21.47 -27.41
C MET A 1 -20.27 -22.69 -26.64
N SER A 2 -19.37 -23.63 -26.42
CA SER A 2 -19.67 -24.81 -25.63
C SER A 2 -19.71 -24.43 -24.12
N GLY A 3 -20.31 -25.35 -23.33
CA GLY A 3 -20.31 -25.16 -21.87
C GLY A 3 -18.91 -25.11 -21.27
N LEU A 4 -17.98 -25.89 -21.86
CA LEU A 4 -16.59 -25.88 -21.42
C LEU A 4 -15.91 -24.54 -21.71
N ASP A 5 -16.18 -23.95 -22.87
CA ASP A 5 -15.62 -22.63 -23.22
C ASP A 5 -16.12 -21.54 -22.28
N LYS A 6 -17.39 -21.59 -21.92
CA LYS A 6 -17.98 -20.64 -20.96
C LYS A 6 -17.38 -20.83 -19.59
N MET A 7 -17.13 -22.03 -19.15
CA MET A 7 -16.50 -22.32 -17.87
C MET A 7 -15.09 -21.80 -17.82
N LYS A 8 -14.31 -22.03 -18.88
CA LYS A 8 -12.93 -21.51 -18.98
C LYS A 8 -12.89 -19.99 -18.92
N ALA A 9 -13.79 -19.34 -19.66
CA ALA A 9 -13.88 -17.90 -19.69
C ALA A 9 -14.20 -17.33 -18.30
N ARG A 10 -15.12 -17.98 -17.59
CA ARG A 10 -15.50 -17.56 -16.24
C ARG A 10 -14.36 -17.73 -15.25
N ILE A 11 -13.65 -18.84 -15.32
CA ILE A 11 -12.49 -19.08 -14.45
C ILE A 11 -11.42 -18.02 -14.68
N LEU A 12 -11.15 -17.70 -15.94
CA LEU A 12 -10.17 -16.67 -16.30
C LEU A 12 -10.60 -15.30 -15.78
N GLU A 13 -11.87 -14.94 -15.96
CA GLU A 13 -12.41 -13.68 -15.47
C GLU A 13 -12.29 -13.57 -13.96
N GLU A 14 -12.66 -14.63 -13.23
CA GLU A 14 -12.53 -14.65 -11.77
C GLU A 14 -11.07 -14.52 -11.32
N ALA A 15 -10.16 -15.18 -12.02
CA ALA A 15 -8.73 -15.08 -11.73
C ALA A 15 -8.20 -13.66 -11.96
N GLN A 16 -8.61 -13.03 -13.04
CA GLN A 16 -8.23 -11.64 -13.34
C GLN A 16 -8.77 -10.68 -12.31
N GLN A 17 -10.01 -10.88 -11.88
CA GLN A 17 -10.63 -10.07 -10.86
C GLN A 17 -9.91 -10.22 -9.51
N SER A 18 -9.59 -11.45 -9.13
CA SER A 18 -8.84 -11.71 -7.91
C SER A 18 -7.46 -11.07 -7.95
N ALA A 19 -6.77 -11.16 -9.07
CA ALA A 19 -5.47 -10.52 -9.25
C ALA A 19 -5.56 -9.00 -9.09
N ALA A 20 -6.58 -8.38 -9.68
CA ALA A 20 -6.81 -6.95 -9.58
C ALA A 20 -7.07 -6.52 -8.14
N GLU A 21 -7.86 -7.29 -7.40
CA GLU A 21 -8.16 -7.02 -6.00
C GLU A 21 -6.91 -7.14 -5.12
N ILE A 22 -6.08 -8.15 -5.37
CA ILE A 22 -4.83 -8.34 -4.64
C ILE A 22 -3.88 -7.16 -4.89
N LEU A 23 -3.75 -6.72 -6.14
CA LEU A 23 -2.90 -5.59 -6.49
C LEU A 23 -3.40 -4.30 -5.87
N GLU A 24 -4.72 -4.06 -5.89
CA GLU A 24 -5.31 -2.88 -5.27
C GLU A 24 -5.05 -2.84 -3.78
N LYS A 25 -5.25 -3.96 -3.10
CA LYS A 25 -4.98 -4.08 -1.67
C LYS A 25 -3.51 -3.84 -1.36
N ALA A 26 -2.62 -4.44 -2.13
CA ALA A 26 -1.17 -4.26 -1.96
C ALA A 26 -0.78 -2.79 -2.15
N GLN A 27 -1.36 -2.10 -3.11
CA GLN A 27 -1.10 -0.69 -3.35
C GLN A 27 -1.57 0.17 -2.18
N LYS A 28 -2.76 -0.08 -1.68
CA LYS A 28 -3.30 0.65 -0.51
C LYS A 28 -2.46 0.40 0.74
N ASP A 29 -2.05 -0.85 0.97
CA ASP A 29 -1.20 -1.19 2.10
C ASP A 29 0.16 -0.50 1.99
N SER A 30 0.73 -0.45 0.79
CA SER A 30 1.99 0.24 0.53
C SER A 30 1.88 1.74 0.77
N GLU A 31 0.81 2.36 0.30
CA GLU A 31 0.55 3.79 0.49
C GLU A 31 0.40 4.13 1.98
N ALA A 32 -0.34 3.29 2.71
CA ALA A 32 -0.52 3.47 4.15
C ALA A 32 0.79 3.32 4.91
N ALA A 33 1.61 2.33 4.55
CA ALA A 33 2.91 2.11 5.17
C ALA A 33 3.84 3.30 4.90
N LEU A 34 3.84 3.82 3.69
CA LEU A 34 4.65 4.97 3.32
C LEU A 34 4.22 6.23 4.07
N ALA A 35 2.91 6.48 4.15
CA ALA A 35 2.38 7.61 4.91
C ALA A 35 2.76 7.54 6.39
N SER A 36 2.64 6.35 6.98
CA SER A 36 3.03 6.12 8.37
C SER A 36 4.52 6.36 8.60
N ALA A 37 5.36 5.88 7.68
CA ALA A 37 6.81 6.08 7.76
C ALA A 37 7.19 7.56 7.64
N ARG A 38 6.52 8.30 6.78
CA ARG A 38 6.75 9.74 6.64
C ARG A 38 6.36 10.50 7.91
N GLU A 39 5.22 10.16 8.50
CA GLU A 39 4.78 10.77 9.75
C GLU A 39 5.77 10.50 10.86
N ALA A 40 6.25 9.27 10.98
CA ALA A 40 7.25 8.93 11.98
C ALA A 40 8.57 9.68 11.75
N ALA A 41 8.98 9.84 10.50
CA ALA A 41 10.17 10.59 10.15
C ALA A 41 10.02 12.08 10.48
N ASP A 42 8.85 12.65 10.23
CA ASP A 42 8.56 14.06 10.55
C ASP A 42 8.60 14.31 12.05
N VAL A 43 8.01 13.42 12.83
CA VAL A 43 8.04 13.50 14.30
C VAL A 43 9.49 13.44 14.79
N ARG A 44 10.27 12.50 14.25
CA ARG A 44 11.67 12.36 14.65
C ARG A 44 12.50 13.59 14.27
N ALA A 45 12.27 14.14 13.10
CA ALA A 45 12.95 15.36 12.65
C ALA A 45 12.64 16.54 13.58
N ALA A 46 11.38 16.69 13.99
CA ALA A 46 10.98 17.72 14.92
C ALA A 46 11.64 17.55 16.29
N GLU A 47 11.76 16.31 16.77
CA GLU A 47 12.44 16.02 18.04
C GLU A 47 13.93 16.36 17.98
N ILE A 48 14.58 16.02 16.87
CA ILE A 48 16.01 16.34 16.66
C ILE A 48 16.21 17.86 16.62
N GLU A 49 15.33 18.56 15.92
CA GLU A 49 15.39 20.03 15.84
C GLU A 49 15.23 20.68 17.21
N LYS A 50 14.26 20.23 17.99
CA LYS A 50 14.04 20.73 19.34
C LYS A 50 15.23 20.44 20.26
N ARG A 51 15.83 19.28 20.13
CA ARG A 51 17.03 18.94 20.91
C ARG A 51 18.19 19.85 20.52
N ALA A 52 18.40 20.08 19.24
CA ALA A 52 19.44 20.96 18.76
C ALA A 52 19.26 22.41 19.29
N GLU A 53 18.04 22.91 19.32
CA GLU A 53 17.72 24.22 19.88
C GLU A 53 18.05 24.30 21.36
N ARG A 54 17.68 23.25 22.12
CA ARG A 54 17.99 23.22 23.55
C ARG A 54 19.50 23.15 23.83
N GLU A 55 20.24 22.40 23.04
CA GLU A 55 21.70 22.26 23.23
C GLU A 55 22.45 23.48 22.74
N ALA A 56 21.89 24.24 21.81
CA ALA A 56 22.49 25.48 21.32
C ALA A 56 22.25 26.68 22.22
N ALA A 57 21.20 26.59 23.04
CA ALA A 57 20.84 27.71 23.94
C ALA A 57 21.75 27.88 25.18
#